data_6cb141e40ea16e28e826063382f3f2bb
#
_entry.id   6cb141e40ea16e28e826063382f3f2bb
#
_cell.length_a   1.000
_cell.length_b   1.000
_cell.length_c   1.000
_cell.angle_alpha   90.00
_cell.angle_beta   90.00
_cell.angle_gamma   90.00
#
_symmetry.space_group_name_H-M   'P 1'
#
loop_
_entity.id
_entity.type
_entity.pdbx_description
1 polymer ?
#
loop_
_entity_poly.entity_id
_entity_poly.type
_entity_poly.pdbx_seq_one_letter_code
_entity_poly.pdbx_strand_id
1 'polypeptide(L)'
;MDTYADDLATLVEALDLKNAVHVGHSTGGGEVARYIGRHGTKRVAKAVLIGAVPPLMLKTPANPGGLPMEAFDDIRAGVVADRSQFFKDLSMPFYGYNRPGAKISEGVRESFWLQGMLAGFPAAYDCIKAFSETDFTEDLTKIDVPTLILHGDDDQIVPIGPVAAPQPRSSKMRLSRSIRVRPTACARR
;
A
#
# COMPACT_ATOMS: atom_id res chain seq x y z
N MET A 1 10.52 -0.11 6.76
CA MET A 1 9.72 1.12 6.56
C MET A 1 10.43 2.37 7.09
N ASP A 2 11.29 2.28 8.09
CA ASP A 2 11.99 3.47 8.63
C ASP A 2 12.85 4.15 7.58
N THR A 3 13.67 3.38 6.86
CA THR A 3 14.50 3.89 5.75
C THR A 3 13.67 4.60 4.68
N TYR A 4 12.51 4.03 4.30
CA TYR A 4 11.60 4.68 3.33
C TYR A 4 11.15 6.06 3.80
N ALA A 5 10.73 6.17 5.08
CA ALA A 5 10.30 7.43 5.66
C ALA A 5 11.45 8.45 5.75
N ASP A 6 12.66 8.00 6.08
CA ASP A 6 13.85 8.84 6.19
C ASP A 6 14.33 9.32 4.80
N ASP A 7 14.26 8.47 3.78
CA ASP A 7 14.55 8.84 2.39
C ASP A 7 13.54 9.87 1.87
N LEU A 8 12.25 9.65 2.15
CA LEU A 8 11.20 10.63 1.82
C LEU A 8 11.43 11.97 2.53
N ALA A 9 11.82 11.94 3.81
CA ALA A 9 12.13 13.16 4.57
C ALA A 9 13.30 13.92 3.93
N THR A 10 14.36 13.21 3.57
CA THR A 10 15.52 13.77 2.89
C THR A 10 15.12 14.44 1.56
N LEU A 11 14.28 13.79 0.76
CA LEU A 11 13.78 14.34 -0.49
C LEU A 11 12.92 15.59 -0.26
N VAL A 12 12.00 15.54 0.71
CA VAL A 12 11.11 16.67 1.06
C VAL A 12 11.93 17.89 1.51
N GLU A 13 13.02 17.65 2.26
CA GLU A 13 13.93 18.71 2.70
C GLU A 13 14.78 19.26 1.56
N ALA A 14 15.40 18.38 0.78
CA ALA A 14 16.26 18.78 -0.34
C ALA A 14 15.54 19.63 -1.39
N LEU A 15 14.25 19.35 -1.63
CA LEU A 15 13.40 20.10 -2.54
C LEU A 15 12.65 21.25 -1.86
N ASP A 16 12.87 21.49 -0.57
CA ASP A 16 12.14 22.47 0.29
C ASP A 16 10.62 22.42 0.10
N LEU A 17 10.06 21.22 -0.01
CA LEU A 17 8.61 21.05 -0.17
C LEU A 17 7.90 21.49 1.11
N LYS A 18 6.91 22.38 0.95
CA LYS A 18 6.07 22.91 2.04
C LYS A 18 4.60 22.72 1.68
N ASN A 19 3.77 22.45 2.70
CA ASN A 19 2.34 22.24 2.51
C ASN A 19 2.05 21.14 1.45
N ALA A 20 2.87 20.10 1.42
CA ALA A 20 2.75 19.02 0.45
C ALA A 20 1.52 18.13 0.74
N VAL A 21 0.92 17.60 -0.32
CA VAL A 21 -0.07 16.53 -0.20
C VAL A 21 0.67 15.21 -0.43
N HIS A 22 0.77 14.40 0.60
CA HIS A 22 1.38 13.08 0.50
C HIS A 22 0.32 12.06 0.07
N VAL A 23 0.59 11.35 -1.03
CA VAL A 23 -0.30 10.31 -1.57
C VAL A 23 0.46 9.00 -1.58
N GLY A 24 -0.02 8.01 -0.82
CA GLY A 24 0.58 6.69 -0.73
C GLY A 24 -0.39 5.60 -1.18
N HIS A 25 0.07 4.74 -2.10
CA HIS A 25 -0.66 3.56 -2.54
C HIS A 25 0.01 2.30 -1.98
N SER A 26 -0.77 1.34 -1.47
CA SER A 26 -0.26 0.07 -0.94
C SER A 26 0.83 0.28 0.11
N THR A 27 2.04 -0.25 -0.09
CA THR A 27 3.24 -0.02 0.72
C THR A 27 3.57 1.46 0.91
N GLY A 28 3.37 2.29 -0.13
CA GLY A 28 3.57 3.74 -0.06
C GLY A 28 2.61 4.43 0.92
N GLY A 29 1.44 3.85 1.18
CA GLY A 29 0.57 4.32 2.27
C GLY A 29 1.18 4.07 3.66
N GLY A 30 1.89 2.96 3.82
CA GLY A 30 2.71 2.70 5.01
C GLY A 30 3.88 3.69 5.15
N GLU A 31 4.54 4.00 4.03
CA GLU A 31 5.60 5.02 4.00
C GLU A 31 5.10 6.40 4.44
N VAL A 32 3.94 6.86 3.92
CA VAL A 32 3.31 8.13 4.35
C VAL A 32 2.99 8.11 5.83
N ALA A 33 2.39 7.03 6.35
CA ALA A 33 2.10 6.88 7.76
C ALA A 33 3.38 6.94 8.62
N ARG A 34 4.41 6.18 8.24
CA ARG A 34 5.71 6.14 8.92
C ARG A 34 6.44 7.48 8.85
N TYR A 35 6.36 8.17 7.70
CA TYR A 35 6.91 9.53 7.58
C TYR A 35 6.29 10.46 8.60
N ILE A 36 4.96 10.51 8.68
CA ILE A 36 4.27 11.36 9.66
C ILE A 36 4.60 10.93 11.09
N GLY A 37 4.63 9.63 11.34
CA GLY A 37 4.96 9.06 12.65
C GLY A 37 6.34 9.43 13.17
N ARG A 38 7.33 9.59 12.28
CA ARG A 38 8.74 9.87 12.60
C ARG A 38 9.11 11.35 12.46
N HIS A 39 8.63 12.00 11.41
CA HIS A 39 9.06 13.37 11.02
C HIS A 39 7.97 14.42 11.27
N GLY A 40 6.74 13.99 11.65
CA GLY A 40 5.64 14.89 11.93
C GLY A 40 5.00 15.49 10.68
N THR A 41 4.09 16.45 10.91
CA THR A 41 3.23 17.05 9.87
C THR A 41 3.65 18.44 9.43
N LYS A 42 4.76 18.97 9.93
CA LYS A 42 5.17 20.37 9.68
C LYS A 42 5.20 20.74 8.18
N ARG A 43 5.54 19.79 7.31
CA ARG A 43 5.62 19.99 5.85
C ARG A 43 4.43 19.37 5.10
N VAL A 44 3.47 18.75 5.82
CA VAL A 44 2.34 18.01 5.25
C VAL A 44 1.06 18.82 5.40
N ALA A 45 0.40 19.15 4.29
CA ALA A 45 -0.91 19.77 4.31
C ALA A 45 -2.04 18.75 4.42
N LYS A 46 -1.91 17.63 3.71
CA LYS A 46 -2.92 16.55 3.65
C LYS A 46 -2.24 15.22 3.36
N ALA A 47 -2.92 14.14 3.71
CA ALA A 47 -2.53 12.77 3.31
C ALA A 47 -3.65 12.06 2.54
N VAL A 48 -3.27 11.18 1.61
CA VAL A 48 -4.19 10.28 0.91
C VAL A 48 -3.59 8.88 0.95
N LEU A 49 -4.36 7.92 1.46
CA LEU A 49 -3.97 6.52 1.56
C LEU A 49 -4.87 5.68 0.66
N ILE A 50 -4.30 4.99 -0.31
CA ILE A 50 -5.04 4.24 -1.34
C ILE A 50 -4.67 2.75 -1.25
N GLY A 51 -5.63 1.87 -0.94
CA GLY A 51 -5.36 0.43 -0.80
C GLY A 51 -4.14 0.17 0.09
N ALA A 52 -4.03 0.92 1.19
CA ALA A 52 -2.80 1.05 1.96
C ALA A 52 -2.65 -0.07 3.00
N VAL A 53 -1.40 -0.46 3.29
CA VAL A 53 -1.06 -1.55 4.21
C VAL A 53 -1.31 -1.27 5.71
N PRO A 54 -1.30 -0.02 6.23
CA PRO A 54 -1.62 0.24 7.63
C PRO A 54 -3.06 -0.19 8.02
N PRO A 55 -3.27 -0.60 9.28
CA PRO A 55 -2.32 -0.52 10.42
C PRO A 55 -1.28 -1.64 10.46
N LEU A 56 -1.60 -2.85 10.01
CA LEU A 56 -0.70 -4.00 9.99
C LEU A 56 -1.29 -5.09 9.08
N MET A 57 -0.48 -5.64 8.19
CA MET A 57 -0.93 -6.74 7.34
C MET A 57 -0.82 -8.10 8.03
N LEU A 58 0.23 -8.31 8.83
CA LEU A 58 0.46 -9.57 9.51
C LEU A 58 -0.59 -9.87 10.58
N LYS A 59 -1.07 -11.12 10.61
CA LYS A 59 -1.92 -11.64 11.68
C LYS A 59 -1.13 -11.75 12.97
N THR A 60 -1.63 -11.10 14.02
CA THR A 60 -1.09 -11.14 15.38
C THR A 60 -2.25 -11.23 16.38
N PRO A 61 -1.99 -11.48 17.67
CA PRO A 61 -3.04 -11.37 18.68
C PRO A 61 -3.72 -9.98 18.72
N ALA A 62 -2.99 -8.92 18.40
CA ALA A 62 -3.53 -7.55 18.31
C ALA A 62 -4.21 -7.27 16.96
N ASN A 63 -3.92 -8.05 15.92
CA ASN A 63 -4.52 -7.97 14.59
C ASN A 63 -5.01 -9.36 14.13
N PRO A 64 -6.06 -9.91 14.72
CA PRO A 64 -6.53 -11.28 14.43
C PRO A 64 -7.06 -11.45 13.01
N GLY A 65 -7.37 -10.37 12.34
CA GLY A 65 -7.83 -10.37 10.96
C GLY A 65 -6.74 -10.18 9.91
N GLY A 66 -5.50 -10.03 10.31
CA GLY A 66 -4.37 -9.96 9.40
C GLY A 66 -4.14 -11.26 8.64
N LEU A 67 -3.29 -11.20 7.62
CA LEU A 67 -2.89 -12.37 6.85
C LEU A 67 -1.87 -13.20 7.64
N PRO A 68 -1.92 -14.53 7.57
CA PRO A 68 -0.94 -15.39 8.24
C PRO A 68 0.46 -15.21 7.64
N MET A 69 1.51 -15.52 8.40
CA MET A 69 2.90 -15.39 7.96
C MET A 69 3.17 -16.21 6.69
N GLU A 70 2.56 -17.37 6.60
CA GLU A 70 2.70 -18.29 5.46
C GLU A 70 2.35 -17.60 4.13
N ALA A 71 1.36 -16.70 4.12
CA ALA A 71 1.01 -15.96 2.90
C ALA A 71 2.16 -15.06 2.42
N PHE A 72 2.94 -14.50 3.32
CA PHE A 72 4.12 -13.69 2.99
C PHE A 72 5.32 -14.54 2.65
N ASP A 73 5.46 -15.72 3.26
CA ASP A 73 6.49 -16.69 2.93
C ASP A 73 6.28 -17.27 1.53
N ASP A 74 5.04 -17.51 1.12
CA ASP A 74 4.69 -17.90 -0.25
C ASP A 74 5.09 -16.82 -1.27
N ILE A 75 4.89 -15.54 -0.94
CA ILE A 75 5.35 -14.43 -1.78
C ILE A 75 6.89 -14.45 -1.88
N ARG A 76 7.61 -14.62 -0.77
CA ARG A 76 9.07 -14.74 -0.75
C ARG A 76 9.56 -15.91 -1.61
N ALA A 77 8.93 -17.07 -1.42
CA ALA A 77 9.25 -18.28 -2.18
C ALA A 77 9.02 -18.08 -3.69
N GLY A 78 7.90 -17.48 -4.07
CA GLY A 78 7.59 -17.17 -5.47
C GLY A 78 8.61 -16.23 -6.11
N VAL A 79 9.00 -15.17 -5.40
CA VAL A 79 10.02 -14.22 -5.87
C VAL A 79 11.39 -14.88 -6.03
N VAL A 80 11.74 -15.82 -5.16
CA VAL A 80 13.01 -16.56 -5.22
C VAL A 80 13.00 -17.61 -6.34
N ALA A 81 11.89 -18.33 -6.51
CA ALA A 81 11.78 -19.42 -7.46
C ALA A 81 11.78 -18.92 -8.92
N ASP A 82 10.92 -17.97 -9.24
CA ASP A 82 10.85 -17.32 -10.55
C ASP A 82 10.16 -15.95 -10.42
N ARG A 83 10.95 -14.91 -10.19
CA ARG A 83 10.45 -13.55 -10.07
C ARG A 83 9.66 -13.08 -11.29
N SER A 84 10.07 -13.51 -12.47
CA SER A 84 9.40 -13.10 -13.72
C SER A 84 7.98 -13.65 -13.79
N GLN A 85 7.82 -14.96 -13.55
CA GLN A 85 6.50 -15.57 -13.52
C GLN A 85 5.67 -15.06 -12.36
N PHE A 86 6.26 -14.89 -11.18
CA PHE A 86 5.59 -14.35 -10.01
C PHE A 86 4.91 -13.00 -10.29
N PHE A 87 5.60 -12.02 -10.90
CA PHE A 87 4.99 -10.72 -11.22
C PHE A 87 3.93 -10.81 -12.31
N LYS A 88 4.06 -11.73 -13.25
CA LYS A 88 2.99 -12.00 -14.24
C LYS A 88 1.73 -12.53 -13.58
N ASP A 89 1.88 -13.50 -12.69
CA ASP A 89 0.75 -14.11 -11.97
C ASP A 89 0.11 -13.12 -11.00
N LEU A 90 0.91 -12.33 -10.27
CA LEU A 90 0.43 -11.29 -9.37
C LEU A 90 -0.42 -10.24 -10.10
N SER A 91 -0.13 -9.94 -11.37
CA SER A 91 -0.91 -9.00 -12.16
C SER A 91 -2.38 -9.41 -12.31
N MET A 92 -2.68 -10.71 -12.21
CA MET A 92 -4.05 -11.23 -12.33
C MET A 92 -4.96 -10.74 -11.20
N PRO A 93 -4.68 -11.03 -9.92
CA PRO A 93 -5.48 -10.51 -8.81
C PRO A 93 -5.29 -9.00 -8.61
N PHE A 94 -4.12 -8.44 -8.91
CA PHE A 94 -3.83 -7.02 -8.72
C PHE A 94 -4.78 -6.11 -9.52
N TYR A 95 -5.06 -6.48 -10.76
CA TYR A 95 -6.01 -5.76 -11.60
C TYR A 95 -7.41 -6.38 -11.63
N GLY A 96 -7.66 -7.44 -10.87
CA GLY A 96 -8.93 -8.16 -10.88
C GLY A 96 -9.20 -8.89 -12.20
N TYR A 97 -8.16 -9.29 -12.93
CA TYR A 97 -8.28 -10.01 -14.21
C TYR A 97 -9.00 -11.36 -14.05
N ASN A 98 -8.90 -11.95 -12.86
CA ASN A 98 -9.57 -13.20 -12.46
C ASN A 98 -11.06 -13.00 -12.11
N ARG A 99 -11.61 -11.79 -12.22
CA ARG A 99 -13.02 -11.52 -11.96
C ARG A 99 -13.87 -11.70 -13.22
N PRO A 100 -15.12 -12.21 -13.11
CA PRO A 100 -16.01 -12.36 -14.24
C PRO A 100 -16.23 -11.04 -14.98
N GLY A 101 -16.03 -11.06 -16.30
CA GLY A 101 -16.24 -9.88 -17.15
C GLY A 101 -15.12 -8.84 -17.11
N ALA A 102 -13.98 -9.15 -16.45
CA ALA A 102 -12.82 -8.28 -16.47
C ALA A 102 -12.32 -8.04 -17.91
N LYS A 103 -12.03 -6.77 -18.22
CA LYS A 103 -11.51 -6.34 -19.52
C LYS A 103 -10.26 -5.50 -19.29
N ILE A 104 -9.17 -6.15 -19.01
CA ILE A 104 -7.87 -5.50 -18.78
C ILE A 104 -6.99 -5.80 -19.98
N SER A 105 -6.29 -4.78 -20.49
CA SER A 105 -5.42 -4.99 -21.65
C SER A 105 -4.16 -5.75 -21.25
N GLU A 106 -3.67 -6.61 -22.14
CA GLU A 106 -2.40 -7.31 -21.93
C GLU A 106 -1.23 -6.33 -21.75
N GLY A 107 -1.24 -5.21 -22.46
CA GLY A 107 -0.24 -4.15 -22.29
C GLY A 107 -0.17 -3.57 -20.88
N VAL A 108 -1.28 -3.51 -20.14
CA VAL A 108 -1.27 -3.11 -18.71
C VAL A 108 -0.56 -4.17 -17.87
N ARG A 109 -0.81 -5.46 -18.14
CA ARG A 109 -0.15 -6.57 -17.43
C ARG A 109 1.35 -6.61 -17.73
N GLU A 110 1.72 -6.40 -18.99
CA GLU A 110 3.13 -6.34 -19.40
C GLU A 110 3.85 -5.15 -18.75
N SER A 111 3.19 -3.99 -18.67
CA SER A 111 3.73 -2.82 -17.97
C SER A 111 3.95 -3.08 -16.49
N PHE A 112 3.02 -3.74 -15.81
CA PHE A 112 3.15 -4.14 -14.42
C PHE A 112 4.34 -5.09 -14.22
N TRP A 113 4.42 -6.13 -15.06
CA TRP A 113 5.52 -7.09 -15.04
C TRP A 113 6.87 -6.39 -15.24
N LEU A 114 6.98 -5.51 -16.25
CA LEU A 114 8.20 -4.78 -16.53
C LEU A 114 8.66 -3.93 -15.34
N GLN A 115 7.74 -3.22 -14.69
CA GLN A 115 8.04 -2.42 -13.50
C GLN A 115 8.55 -3.31 -12.36
N GLY A 116 7.95 -4.48 -12.13
CA GLY A 116 8.43 -5.45 -11.16
C GLY A 116 9.83 -5.96 -11.47
N MET A 117 10.14 -6.16 -12.75
CA MET A 117 11.46 -6.63 -13.20
C MET A 117 12.55 -5.55 -13.12
N LEU A 118 12.20 -4.26 -13.16
CA LEU A 118 13.14 -3.15 -12.99
C LEU A 118 13.67 -3.02 -11.56
N ALA A 119 12.94 -3.52 -10.56
CA ALA A 119 13.39 -3.51 -9.17
C ALA A 119 14.59 -4.44 -8.96
N GLY A 120 15.54 -4.05 -8.11
CA GLY A 120 16.62 -4.93 -7.68
C GLY A 120 16.06 -6.15 -6.91
N PHE A 121 16.60 -7.35 -7.17
CA PHE A 121 16.11 -8.59 -6.53
C PHE A 121 16.17 -8.53 -4.99
N PRO A 122 17.29 -8.14 -4.34
CA PRO A 122 17.31 -8.05 -2.88
C PRO A 122 16.27 -7.08 -2.33
N ALA A 123 16.12 -5.91 -2.97
CA ALA A 123 15.14 -4.90 -2.55
C ALA A 123 13.71 -5.43 -2.68
N ALA A 124 13.36 -6.09 -3.80
CA ALA A 124 12.05 -6.69 -3.99
C ALA A 124 11.74 -7.75 -2.92
N TYR A 125 12.72 -8.56 -2.52
CA TYR A 125 12.58 -9.56 -1.48
C TYR A 125 12.41 -8.92 -0.09
N ASP A 126 13.28 -7.99 0.27
CA ASP A 126 13.28 -7.36 1.60
C ASP A 126 12.05 -6.46 1.82
N CYS A 127 11.51 -5.86 0.75
CA CYS A 127 10.26 -5.11 0.81
C CYS A 127 9.09 -5.94 1.34
N ILE A 128 9.08 -7.26 1.13
CA ILE A 128 7.99 -8.13 1.60
C ILE A 128 7.89 -8.02 3.13
N LYS A 129 9.01 -8.10 3.84
CA LYS A 129 9.05 -7.91 5.29
C LYS A 129 8.61 -6.48 5.67
N ALA A 130 9.08 -5.49 4.95
CA ALA A 130 8.82 -4.10 5.26
C ALA A 130 7.31 -3.78 5.23
N PHE A 131 6.57 -4.23 4.22
CA PHE A 131 5.14 -3.92 4.12
C PHE A 131 4.25 -4.86 4.95
N SER A 132 4.67 -6.10 5.19
CA SER A 132 3.82 -7.09 5.84
C SER A 132 3.93 -7.09 7.37
N GLU A 133 5.13 -6.86 7.91
CA GLU A 133 5.43 -7.03 9.33
C GLU A 133 5.55 -5.70 10.11
N THR A 134 5.53 -4.56 9.42
CA THR A 134 5.59 -3.27 10.11
C THR A 134 4.23 -2.91 10.71
N ASP A 135 4.21 -2.66 12.02
CA ASP A 135 3.06 -2.11 12.71
C ASP A 135 3.09 -0.57 12.63
N PHE A 136 2.03 0.00 12.07
CA PHE A 136 1.84 1.44 11.91
C PHE A 136 0.83 2.02 12.91
N THR A 137 0.36 1.23 13.87
CA THR A 137 -0.70 1.65 14.80
C THR A 137 -0.35 2.97 15.49
N GLU A 138 0.88 3.08 16.00
CA GLU A 138 1.35 4.30 16.67
C GLU A 138 1.54 5.47 15.68
N ASP A 139 1.97 5.20 14.45
CA ASP A 139 2.13 6.24 13.42
C ASP A 139 0.78 6.87 13.06
N LEU A 140 -0.26 6.04 12.92
CA LEU A 140 -1.60 6.51 12.61
C LEU A 140 -2.16 7.42 13.69
N THR A 141 -1.78 7.26 14.97
CA THR A 141 -2.23 8.14 16.04
C THR A 141 -1.67 9.56 15.93
N LYS A 142 -0.53 9.72 15.23
CA LYS A 142 0.15 11.01 15.05
C LYS A 142 -0.31 11.77 13.81
N ILE A 143 -1.21 11.20 13.01
CA ILE A 143 -1.76 11.89 11.83
C ILE A 143 -2.76 12.93 12.28
N ASP A 144 -2.37 14.19 12.27
CA ASP A 144 -3.17 15.35 12.69
C ASP A 144 -3.59 16.27 11.54
N VAL A 145 -3.34 15.84 10.28
CA VAL A 145 -3.75 16.56 9.07
C VAL A 145 -5.00 15.91 8.43
N PRO A 146 -5.75 16.65 7.60
CA PRO A 146 -6.85 16.07 6.83
C PRO A 146 -6.38 14.90 5.99
N THR A 147 -6.96 13.72 6.21
CA THR A 147 -6.54 12.48 5.56
C THR A 147 -7.72 11.83 4.86
N LEU A 148 -7.53 11.50 3.57
CA LEU A 148 -8.46 10.73 2.78
C LEU A 148 -7.98 9.29 2.69
N ILE A 149 -8.86 8.33 2.99
CA ILE A 149 -8.61 6.90 2.83
C ILE A 149 -9.52 6.38 1.72
N LEU A 150 -8.91 5.79 0.69
CA LEU A 150 -9.59 5.13 -0.42
C LEU A 150 -9.20 3.66 -0.41
N HIS A 151 -10.19 2.77 -0.43
CA HIS A 151 -9.93 1.33 -0.44
C HIS A 151 -10.99 0.59 -1.25
N GLY A 152 -10.57 -0.39 -2.05
CA GLY A 152 -11.48 -1.26 -2.79
C GLY A 152 -12.17 -2.26 -1.86
N ASP A 153 -13.47 -2.49 -2.07
CA ASP A 153 -14.22 -3.50 -1.31
C ASP A 153 -13.91 -4.95 -1.76
N ASP A 154 -13.27 -5.10 -2.92
CA ASP A 154 -12.76 -6.37 -3.47
C ASP A 154 -11.24 -6.31 -3.72
N ASP A 155 -10.51 -5.61 -2.86
CA ASP A 155 -9.05 -5.59 -2.92
C ASP A 155 -8.49 -6.97 -2.54
N GLN A 156 -7.89 -7.65 -3.52
CA GLN A 156 -7.37 -9.00 -3.36
C GLN A 156 -5.92 -9.02 -2.86
N ILE A 157 -5.26 -7.88 -2.84
CA ILE A 157 -3.84 -7.75 -2.45
C ILE A 157 -3.71 -7.23 -1.02
N VAL A 158 -4.47 -6.20 -0.69
CA VAL A 158 -4.59 -5.64 0.66
C VAL A 158 -6.08 -5.70 1.06
N PRO A 159 -6.56 -6.86 1.51
CA PRO A 159 -7.98 -7.02 1.81
C PRO A 159 -8.46 -6.03 2.87
N ILE A 160 -9.58 -5.35 2.61
CA ILE A 160 -10.21 -4.41 3.54
C ILE A 160 -10.85 -5.13 4.75
N GLY A 161 -10.73 -6.45 4.81
CA GLY A 161 -11.27 -7.31 5.87
C GLY A 161 -11.07 -6.77 7.28
N PRO A 162 -10.91 -7.61 8.31
CA PRO A 162 -10.79 -7.12 9.68
C PRO A 162 -9.50 -6.35 10.00
N VAL A 163 -8.64 -6.08 9.00
CA VAL A 163 -7.81 -4.86 9.02
C VAL A 163 -8.80 -3.71 8.98
N ALA A 164 -9.44 -3.47 10.12
CA ALA A 164 -10.39 -2.37 10.25
C ALA A 164 -9.70 -1.14 9.69
N ALA A 165 -10.32 -0.55 8.67
CA ALA A 165 -9.95 0.79 8.25
C ALA A 165 -9.64 1.57 9.53
N PRO A 166 -8.47 2.21 9.64
CA PRO A 166 -8.06 2.83 10.90
C PRO A 166 -9.23 3.65 11.39
N GLN A 167 -9.81 3.25 12.54
CA GLN A 167 -10.92 4.00 13.12
C GLN A 167 -10.37 5.40 13.34
N PRO A 168 -10.96 6.44 12.74
CA PRO A 168 -10.44 7.77 12.84
C PRO A 168 -10.42 8.17 14.31
N ARG A 169 -9.28 8.01 14.98
CA ARG A 169 -9.09 8.46 16.35
C ARG A 169 -8.91 9.99 16.41
N SER A 170 -8.77 10.63 15.24
CA SER A 170 -8.78 12.09 15.16
C SER A 170 -9.98 12.55 14.30
N SER A 171 -10.59 13.66 14.71
CA SER A 171 -11.70 14.30 13.99
C SER A 171 -11.33 14.76 12.55
N LYS A 172 -10.06 14.67 12.18
CA LYS A 172 -9.52 15.09 10.89
C LYS A 172 -9.39 13.93 9.87
N MET A 173 -9.51 12.67 10.32
CA MET A 173 -9.49 11.52 9.45
C MET A 173 -10.87 11.26 8.86
N ARG A 174 -11.03 11.31 7.56
CA ARG A 174 -12.28 10.98 6.86
C ARG A 174 -12.10 9.70 6.06
N LEU A 175 -12.82 8.65 6.44
CA LEU A 175 -13.08 7.51 5.58
C LEU A 175 -13.99 7.94 4.44
N SER A 176 -13.48 8.02 3.22
CA SER A 176 -14.32 7.94 2.05
C SER A 176 -14.64 6.46 1.80
N ARG A 177 -15.93 6.11 1.74
CA ARG A 177 -16.40 4.74 1.51
C ARG A 177 -15.68 4.09 0.34
N SER A 178 -15.47 2.77 0.46
CA SER A 178 -15.07 1.87 -0.61
C SER A 178 -15.61 2.32 -1.96
N ILE A 179 -14.72 2.76 -2.84
CA ILE A 179 -15.07 2.95 -4.24
C ILE A 179 -15.21 1.54 -4.80
N ARG A 180 -16.44 1.12 -5.13
CA ARG A 180 -16.62 -0.04 -6.01
C ARG A 180 -15.95 0.28 -7.32
N VAL A 181 -14.68 -0.06 -7.44
CA VAL A 181 -14.00 -0.05 -8.73
C VAL A 181 -14.53 -1.26 -9.48
N ARG A 182 -15.65 -1.05 -10.19
CA ARG A 182 -16.03 -2.01 -11.22
C ARG A 182 -14.88 -2.04 -12.21
N PRO A 183 -14.40 -3.21 -12.64
CA PRO A 183 -13.25 -3.35 -13.55
C PRO A 183 -13.42 -2.63 -14.92
N THR A 184 -14.49 -1.95 -15.14
CA THR A 184 -14.91 -1.36 -16.42
C THR A 184 -14.67 0.16 -16.56
N ALA A 185 -14.16 0.85 -15.56
CA ALA A 185 -14.15 2.33 -15.59
C ALA A 185 -12.78 2.99 -15.82
N CYS A 186 -11.69 2.26 -15.93
CA CYS A 186 -10.36 2.86 -16.15
C CYS A 186 -9.85 2.80 -17.61
N ALA A 187 -10.71 2.54 -18.58
CA ALA A 187 -10.33 2.43 -19.99
C ALA A 187 -11.16 3.32 -20.91
N ARG A 188 -11.42 4.57 -20.56
CA ARG A 188 -11.82 5.57 -21.56
C ARG A 188 -11.42 6.99 -21.13
N ARG A 189 -10.45 7.50 -21.83
CA ARG A 189 -9.92 8.82 -22.18
C ARG A 189 -8.63 9.18 -21.54
#